data_2d65551feece6e8621bd707543fa423d
#
_entry.id   2d65551feece6e8621bd707543fa423d
#
_cell.length_a   1.000
_cell.length_b   1.000
_cell.length_c   1.000
_cell.angle_alpha   90.00
_cell.angle_beta   90.00
_cell.angle_gamma   90.00
#
_symmetry.space_group_name_H-M   'P 1'
#
loop_
_entity.id
_entity.type
_entity.pdbx_description
1 polymer ?
#
loop_
_entity_poly.entity_id
_entity_poly.type
_entity_poly.pdbx_seq_one_letter_code
_entity_poly.pdbx_strand_id
1 'polypeptide(L)'
;WEPRGIVCPGVYRDGLKAAVLCRILIPDGSAGEAWELARCLPDYDSAGAAAAPSPGPGSPGGPRPVMLDAGRFSYGKWEFSLDGLRRADAACIDALAEAARGRIVFVDEIGPLELKFGLGLAGTLAAIDGLAAGVEEAPAAIVVAVRPELAGSLAERWPGSRTVRAAAAAMAAEGLADELVAALRNALGRSP
;
A
#
# COMPACT_ATOMS: atom_id res chain seq x y z
N TRP A 1 5.80 -15.39 -14.14
CA TRP A 1 4.73 -14.70 -13.39
C TRP A 1 4.67 -13.24 -13.83
N GLU A 2 3.48 -12.74 -14.04
CA GLU A 2 3.28 -11.36 -14.48
C GLU A 2 2.95 -10.48 -13.27
N PRO A 3 3.79 -9.49 -12.92
CA PRO A 3 3.47 -8.51 -11.91
C PRO A 3 2.39 -7.54 -12.41
N ARG A 4 1.44 -7.21 -11.55
CA ARG A 4 0.35 -6.25 -11.77
C ARG A 4 0.14 -5.40 -10.52
N GLY A 5 -0.70 -4.39 -10.61
CA GLY A 5 -1.05 -3.52 -9.48
C GLY A 5 -0.24 -2.25 -9.46
N ILE A 6 0.07 -1.76 -8.26
CA ILE A 6 0.76 -0.48 -8.07
C ILE A 6 1.95 -0.59 -7.13
N VAL A 7 2.91 0.34 -7.30
CA VAL A 7 3.97 0.64 -6.35
C VAL A 7 4.00 2.14 -6.06
N CYS A 8 4.26 2.50 -4.81
CA CYS A 8 4.17 3.88 -4.32
C CYS A 8 5.52 4.40 -3.79
N PRO A 9 6.52 4.66 -4.66
CA PRO A 9 7.82 5.13 -4.24
C PRO A 9 7.75 6.50 -3.57
N GLY A 10 8.52 6.66 -2.48
CA GLY A 10 8.73 7.95 -1.84
C GLY A 10 9.68 8.83 -2.63
N VAL A 11 9.39 10.14 -2.70
CA VAL A 11 10.33 11.17 -3.15
C VAL A 11 10.95 11.80 -1.92
N TYR A 12 12.27 11.90 -1.91
CA TYR A 12 13.02 12.45 -0.78
C TYR A 12 13.71 13.75 -1.18
N ARG A 13 13.69 14.75 -0.29
CA ARG A 13 14.44 15.99 -0.37
C ARG A 13 15.17 16.18 0.96
N ASP A 14 16.46 16.43 0.91
CA ASP A 14 17.31 16.61 2.10
C ASP A 14 17.15 15.48 3.15
N GLY A 15 17.01 14.24 2.68
CA GLY A 15 16.82 13.06 3.53
C GLY A 15 15.39 12.88 4.09
N LEU A 16 14.48 13.82 3.83
CA LEU A 16 13.10 13.77 4.30
C LEU A 16 12.15 13.35 3.17
N LYS A 17 11.17 12.49 3.47
CA LYS A 17 10.15 12.10 2.51
C LYS A 17 9.23 13.29 2.22
N ALA A 18 9.33 13.83 1.00
CA ALA A 18 8.63 15.03 0.55
C ALA A 18 7.32 14.71 -0.19
N ALA A 19 7.27 13.60 -0.92
CA ALA A 19 6.08 13.17 -1.65
C ALA A 19 6.00 11.63 -1.75
N VAL A 20 4.83 11.14 -2.15
CA VAL A 20 4.56 9.76 -2.54
C VAL A 20 4.02 9.80 -3.96
N LEU A 21 4.69 9.10 -4.85
CA LEU A 21 4.21 8.88 -6.21
C LEU A 21 3.50 7.53 -6.27
N CYS A 22 2.67 7.32 -7.28
CA CYS A 22 2.14 6.02 -7.64
C CYS A 22 2.54 5.68 -9.08
N ARG A 23 2.78 4.40 -9.33
CA ARG A 23 3.04 3.84 -10.66
C ARG A 23 2.30 2.53 -10.82
N ILE A 24 1.73 2.29 -12.00
CA ILE A 24 1.17 0.99 -12.36
C ILE A 24 2.31 0.06 -12.77
N LEU A 25 2.29 -1.15 -12.26
CA LEU A 25 3.20 -2.21 -12.72
C LEU A 25 2.69 -2.80 -14.04
N ILE A 26 3.59 -2.88 -15.01
CA ILE A 26 3.35 -3.46 -16.33
C ILE A 26 3.82 -4.93 -16.34
N PRO A 27 3.25 -5.81 -17.19
CA PRO A 27 3.56 -7.25 -17.20
C PRO A 27 5.03 -7.61 -17.34
N ASP A 28 5.82 -6.80 -18.04
CA ASP A 28 7.26 -6.99 -18.22
C ASP A 28 8.09 -6.61 -16.97
N GLY A 29 7.40 -6.20 -15.89
CA GLY A 29 8.03 -5.75 -14.64
C GLY A 29 8.47 -4.28 -14.66
N SER A 30 8.28 -3.57 -15.77
CA SER A 30 8.50 -2.13 -15.83
C SER A 30 7.37 -1.38 -15.10
N ALA A 31 7.58 -0.10 -14.84
CA ALA A 31 6.57 0.76 -14.22
C ALA A 31 6.11 1.83 -15.21
N GLY A 32 4.80 2.03 -15.28
CA GLY A 32 4.18 3.07 -16.08
C GLY A 32 4.49 4.48 -15.59
N GLU A 33 3.84 5.47 -16.22
CA GLU A 33 3.95 6.87 -15.82
C GLU A 33 3.60 7.06 -14.35
N ALA A 34 4.40 7.90 -13.67
CA ALA A 34 4.19 8.23 -12.27
C ALA A 34 3.23 9.40 -12.12
N TRP A 35 2.36 9.36 -11.10
CA TRP A 35 1.60 10.51 -10.65
C TRP A 35 1.69 10.69 -9.13
N GLU A 36 1.45 11.91 -8.65
CA GLU A 36 1.51 12.21 -7.22
C GLU A 36 0.27 11.69 -6.51
N LEU A 37 0.45 10.91 -5.44
CA LEU A 37 -0.61 10.51 -4.51
C LEU A 37 -0.71 11.48 -3.35
N ALA A 38 0.45 11.85 -2.79
CA ALA A 38 0.52 12.70 -1.62
C ALA A 38 1.80 13.52 -1.61
N ARG A 39 1.74 14.68 -0.95
CA ARG A 39 2.91 15.51 -0.66
C ARG A 39 2.92 15.95 0.80
N CYS A 40 4.11 16.18 1.34
CA CYS A 40 4.26 16.71 2.68
C CYS A 40 3.81 18.19 2.71
N LEU A 41 3.01 18.56 3.69
CA LEU A 41 2.61 19.96 3.90
C LEU A 41 3.83 20.80 4.29
N PRO A 42 4.04 21.98 3.66
CA PRO A 42 5.26 22.79 3.84
C PRO A 42 5.46 23.29 5.27
N ASP A 43 4.37 23.56 5.99
CA ASP A 43 4.39 24.10 7.36
C ASP A 43 4.38 23.01 8.46
N TYR A 44 4.51 21.75 8.06
CA TYR A 44 4.56 20.65 9.02
C TYR A 44 5.98 20.49 9.56
N ASP A 45 6.29 21.27 10.59
CA ASP A 45 7.59 21.26 11.23
C ASP A 45 7.94 19.88 11.79
N SER A 46 8.99 19.27 11.27
CA SER A 46 9.48 17.97 11.74
C SER A 46 9.85 17.97 13.22
N ALA A 47 10.11 19.15 13.81
CA ALA A 47 10.35 19.34 15.24
C ALA A 47 9.08 19.16 16.09
N GLY A 48 7.90 19.52 15.57
CA GLY A 48 6.61 19.30 16.24
C GLY A 48 6.13 17.85 16.18
N ALA A 49 6.50 17.12 15.14
CA ALA A 49 6.13 15.72 14.96
C ALA A 49 6.88 14.75 15.88
N ALA A 50 8.10 15.11 16.28
CA ALA A 50 8.91 14.32 17.22
C ALA A 50 8.40 14.41 18.67
N ALA A 51 7.60 15.43 19.00
CA ALA A 51 7.10 15.67 20.35
C ALA A 51 5.67 15.13 20.59
N ALA A 52 4.91 14.84 19.53
CA ALA A 52 3.62 14.18 19.68
C ALA A 52 3.82 12.66 19.54
N PRO A 53 3.59 11.86 20.59
CA PRO A 53 3.54 10.41 20.42
C PRO A 53 2.53 10.10 19.34
N SER A 54 2.95 9.37 18.31
CA SER A 54 2.02 8.88 17.30
C SER A 54 0.88 8.18 18.05
N PRO A 55 -0.36 8.67 18.00
CA PRO A 55 -1.44 8.00 18.69
C PRO A 55 -1.53 6.61 18.10
N GLY A 56 -1.38 5.60 18.96
CA GLY A 56 -1.47 4.20 18.57
C GLY A 56 -2.79 3.93 17.83
N PRO A 57 -2.88 2.88 17.02
CA PRO A 57 -4.10 2.50 16.34
C PRO A 57 -5.20 2.30 17.40
N GLY A 58 -6.20 3.19 17.39
CA GLY A 58 -7.33 3.14 18.36
C GLY A 58 -7.34 4.25 19.42
N SER A 59 -6.35 5.13 19.49
CA SER A 59 -6.43 6.28 20.42
C SER A 59 -7.60 7.21 20.03
N PRO A 60 -8.55 7.50 20.95
CA PRO A 60 -9.57 8.52 20.73
C PRO A 60 -8.86 9.86 20.58
N GLY A 61 -8.87 10.46 19.38
CA GLY A 61 -8.22 11.76 19.10
C GLY A 61 -7.08 11.74 18.10
N GLY A 62 -6.80 10.62 17.41
CA GLY A 62 -5.84 10.57 16.30
C GLY A 62 -6.24 11.47 15.11
N PRO A 63 -5.32 11.75 14.17
CA PRO A 63 -5.61 12.61 13.03
C PRO A 63 -6.80 12.08 12.24
N ARG A 64 -7.61 13.00 11.73
CA ARG A 64 -8.73 12.69 10.82
C ARG A 64 -8.47 13.35 9.48
N PRO A 65 -8.97 12.77 8.37
CA PRO A 65 -8.94 13.44 7.08
C PRO A 65 -9.72 14.76 7.13
N VAL A 66 -9.11 15.84 6.61
CA VAL A 66 -9.71 17.17 6.52
C VAL A 66 -9.68 17.61 5.07
N MET A 67 -10.86 17.85 4.48
CA MET A 67 -10.96 18.36 3.12
C MET A 67 -10.33 19.75 3.02
N LEU A 68 -9.44 19.94 2.06
CA LEU A 68 -8.80 21.21 1.73
C LEU A 68 -9.54 21.92 0.59
N ASP A 69 -9.94 21.14 -0.42
CA ASP A 69 -10.75 21.59 -1.55
C ASP A 69 -11.49 20.38 -2.17
N ALA A 70 -12.11 20.56 -3.34
CA ALA A 70 -12.87 19.49 -4.02
C ALA A 70 -12.01 18.31 -4.49
N GLY A 71 -10.69 18.46 -4.58
CA GLY A 71 -9.77 17.45 -5.12
C GLY A 71 -8.71 16.98 -4.13
N ARG A 72 -8.63 17.58 -2.93
CA ARG A 72 -7.55 17.33 -1.99
C ARG A 72 -8.00 17.31 -0.54
N PHE A 73 -7.34 16.49 0.27
CA PHE A 73 -7.53 16.46 1.72
C PHE A 73 -6.19 16.26 2.44
N SER A 74 -6.13 16.69 3.70
CA SER A 74 -4.99 16.43 4.56
C SER A 74 -5.27 15.27 5.52
N TYR A 75 -4.23 14.50 5.84
CA TYR A 75 -4.22 13.49 6.89
C TYR A 75 -2.84 13.46 7.55
N GLY A 76 -2.77 13.86 8.80
CA GLY A 76 -1.48 14.11 9.46
C GLY A 76 -0.70 15.19 8.70
N LYS A 77 0.55 14.89 8.39
CA LYS A 77 1.43 15.80 7.64
C LYS A 77 1.29 15.73 6.11
N TRP A 78 0.38 14.91 5.61
CA TRP A 78 0.25 14.64 4.18
C TRP A 78 -0.98 15.33 3.60
N GLU A 79 -0.81 15.93 2.43
CA GLU A 79 -1.88 16.35 1.54
C GLU A 79 -2.02 15.29 0.45
N PHE A 80 -3.21 14.74 0.29
CA PHE A 80 -3.54 13.68 -0.67
C PHE A 80 -4.35 14.22 -1.84
N SER A 81 -4.06 13.72 -3.05
CA SER A 81 -4.87 13.91 -4.24
C SER A 81 -5.99 12.87 -4.28
N LEU A 82 -7.25 13.31 -4.23
CA LEU A 82 -8.40 12.40 -4.38
C LEU A 82 -8.40 11.70 -5.74
N ASP A 83 -8.03 12.42 -6.79
CA ASP A 83 -7.98 11.89 -8.15
C ASP A 83 -6.85 10.89 -8.32
N GLY A 84 -5.69 11.20 -7.73
CA GLY A 84 -4.55 10.28 -7.68
C GLY A 84 -4.90 8.98 -6.94
N LEU A 85 -5.60 9.06 -5.82
CA LEU A 85 -6.05 7.89 -5.06
C LEU A 85 -7.10 7.07 -5.82
N ARG A 86 -8.09 7.73 -6.47
CA ARG A 86 -9.09 7.03 -7.29
C ARG A 86 -8.44 6.29 -8.46
N ARG A 87 -7.46 6.92 -9.12
CA ARG A 87 -6.69 6.29 -10.19
C ARG A 87 -5.92 5.06 -9.69
N ALA A 88 -5.31 5.14 -8.52
CA ALA A 88 -4.59 4.04 -7.90
C ALA A 88 -5.53 2.88 -7.51
N ASP A 89 -6.67 3.20 -6.90
CA ASP A 89 -7.69 2.22 -6.51
C ASP A 89 -8.25 1.48 -7.74
N ALA A 90 -8.63 2.22 -8.78
CA ALA A 90 -9.09 1.64 -10.04
C ALA A 90 -8.04 0.71 -10.67
N ALA A 91 -6.77 1.13 -10.72
CA ALA A 91 -5.70 0.30 -11.28
C ALA A 91 -5.48 -1.00 -10.49
N CYS A 92 -5.64 -0.99 -9.17
CA CYS A 92 -5.58 -2.20 -8.35
C CYS A 92 -6.80 -3.10 -8.58
N ILE A 93 -8.01 -2.53 -8.66
CA ILE A 93 -9.25 -3.29 -8.94
C ILE A 93 -9.15 -3.96 -10.30
N ASP A 94 -8.72 -3.24 -11.34
CA ASP A 94 -8.51 -3.78 -12.68
C ASP A 94 -7.47 -4.92 -12.65
N ALA A 95 -6.35 -4.73 -11.94
CA ALA A 95 -5.33 -5.74 -11.78
C ALA A 95 -5.85 -7.01 -11.08
N LEU A 96 -6.72 -6.88 -10.09
CA LEU A 96 -7.37 -7.99 -9.39
C LEU A 96 -8.41 -8.69 -10.28
N ALA A 97 -9.24 -7.93 -10.99
CA ALA A 97 -10.26 -8.46 -11.90
C ALA A 97 -9.66 -9.18 -13.11
N GLU A 98 -8.56 -8.67 -13.66
CA GLU A 98 -7.83 -9.32 -14.76
C GLU A 98 -6.98 -10.51 -14.30
N ALA A 99 -6.94 -10.81 -13.00
CA ALA A 99 -6.04 -11.78 -12.41
C ALA A 99 -6.39 -13.22 -12.80
N ALA A 100 -5.79 -13.68 -13.90
CA ALA A 100 -5.73 -15.09 -14.23
C ALA A 100 -4.65 -15.82 -13.40
N ARG A 101 -4.72 -17.14 -13.36
CA ARG A 101 -3.68 -18.00 -12.76
C ARG A 101 -2.30 -17.65 -13.34
N GLY A 102 -1.32 -17.37 -12.47
CA GLY A 102 0.05 -17.01 -12.84
C GLY A 102 0.39 -15.53 -12.69
N ARG A 103 -0.53 -14.69 -12.24
CA ARG A 103 -0.29 -13.27 -11.93
C ARG A 103 -0.06 -13.04 -10.46
N ILE A 104 0.78 -12.06 -10.15
CA ILE A 104 1.01 -11.54 -8.78
C ILE A 104 0.57 -10.08 -8.77
N VAL A 105 -0.40 -9.76 -7.91
CA VAL A 105 -0.88 -8.38 -7.77
C VAL A 105 -0.19 -7.71 -6.58
N PHE A 106 0.40 -6.55 -6.81
CA PHE A 106 1.03 -5.71 -5.78
C PHE A 106 0.11 -4.55 -5.43
N VAL A 107 -0.09 -4.34 -4.12
CA VAL A 107 -0.87 -3.24 -3.55
C VAL A 107 0.00 -2.51 -2.53
N ASP A 108 0.49 -1.35 -2.89
CA ASP A 108 1.41 -0.56 -2.08
C ASP A 108 0.84 0.87 -1.87
N GLU A 109 0.39 1.25 -0.72
CA GLU A 109 0.38 0.70 0.64
C GLU A 109 -1.05 0.76 1.19
N ILE A 110 -1.51 -0.27 1.97
CA ILE A 110 -2.75 -0.19 2.76
C ILE A 110 -2.44 0.45 4.11
N GLY A 111 -3.19 1.48 4.45
CA GLY A 111 -2.98 2.30 5.63
C GLY A 111 -4.24 2.60 6.45
N PRO A 112 -4.14 3.55 7.39
CA PRO A 112 -5.30 3.97 8.18
C PRO A 112 -6.42 4.62 7.36
N LEU A 113 -6.11 5.19 6.19
CA LEU A 113 -7.11 5.80 5.30
C LEU A 113 -8.12 4.75 4.87
N GLU A 114 -7.67 3.58 4.43
CA GLU A 114 -8.48 2.47 3.97
C GLU A 114 -9.21 1.80 5.13
N LEU A 115 -8.46 1.44 6.18
CA LEU A 115 -8.97 0.62 7.27
C LEU A 115 -9.92 1.36 8.23
N LYS A 116 -9.77 2.68 8.39
CA LYS A 116 -10.54 3.46 9.36
C LYS A 116 -11.54 4.43 8.75
N PHE A 117 -11.23 4.93 7.55
CA PHE A 117 -12.01 6.03 6.96
C PHE A 117 -12.67 5.66 5.62
N GLY A 118 -12.37 4.49 5.06
CA GLY A 118 -12.91 4.07 3.77
C GLY A 118 -12.48 4.97 2.62
N LEU A 119 -11.28 5.56 2.72
CA LEU A 119 -10.67 6.40 1.70
C LEU A 119 -9.50 5.66 1.03
N GLY A 120 -8.84 6.29 0.07
CA GLY A 120 -7.69 5.70 -0.59
C GLY A 120 -8.05 4.46 -1.41
N LEU A 121 -7.39 3.34 -1.14
CA LEU A 121 -7.57 2.06 -1.83
C LEU A 121 -8.73 1.22 -1.22
N ALA A 122 -9.80 1.86 -0.81
CA ALA A 122 -10.92 1.18 -0.14
C ALA A 122 -11.66 0.19 -1.05
N GLY A 123 -11.78 0.49 -2.34
CA GLY A 123 -12.35 -0.42 -3.34
C GLY A 123 -11.47 -1.65 -3.54
N THR A 124 -10.16 -1.46 -3.61
CA THR A 124 -9.16 -2.55 -3.66
C THR A 124 -9.29 -3.46 -2.43
N LEU A 125 -9.44 -2.88 -1.25
CA LEU A 125 -9.62 -3.64 0.00
C LEU A 125 -10.88 -4.51 -0.06
N ALA A 126 -11.99 -3.98 -0.56
CA ALA A 126 -13.24 -4.72 -0.75
C ALA A 126 -13.11 -5.83 -1.82
N ALA A 127 -12.38 -5.57 -2.90
CA ALA A 127 -12.12 -6.59 -3.92
C ALA A 127 -11.30 -7.76 -3.36
N ILE A 128 -10.27 -7.48 -2.55
CA ILE A 128 -9.49 -8.54 -1.89
C ILE A 128 -10.36 -9.35 -0.91
N ASP A 129 -11.29 -8.72 -0.20
CA ASP A 129 -12.25 -9.43 0.66
C ASP A 129 -13.12 -10.41 -0.13
N GLY A 130 -13.60 -10.00 -1.30
CA GLY A 130 -14.37 -10.87 -2.20
C GLY A 130 -13.57 -12.09 -2.64
N LEU A 131 -12.31 -11.88 -3.05
CA LEU A 131 -11.40 -12.97 -3.43
C LEU A 131 -11.10 -13.90 -2.26
N ALA A 132 -10.86 -13.37 -1.06
CA ALA A 132 -10.61 -14.15 0.14
C ALA A 132 -11.83 -15.00 0.56
N ALA A 133 -13.04 -14.54 0.24
CA ALA A 133 -14.28 -15.30 0.43
C ALA A 133 -14.52 -16.39 -0.64
N GLY A 134 -13.65 -16.50 -1.66
CA GLY A 134 -13.74 -17.53 -2.70
C GLY A 134 -14.83 -17.27 -3.74
N VAL A 135 -15.28 -16.04 -3.91
CA VAL A 135 -16.37 -15.66 -4.82
C VAL A 135 -15.89 -15.62 -6.29
N GLU A 136 -14.61 -15.39 -6.52
CA GLU A 136 -14.01 -15.22 -7.84
C GLU A 136 -12.71 -16.01 -8.01
N GLU A 137 -12.23 -16.18 -9.25
CA GLU A 137 -10.89 -16.73 -9.51
C GLU A 137 -9.83 -15.79 -8.98
N ALA A 138 -9.02 -16.29 -8.05
CA ALA A 138 -7.97 -15.51 -7.42
C ALA A 138 -6.66 -15.50 -8.22
N PRO A 139 -5.85 -14.44 -8.17
CA PRO A 139 -4.49 -14.42 -8.67
C PRO A 139 -3.62 -15.47 -7.94
N ALA A 140 -2.44 -15.76 -8.50
CA ALA A 140 -1.50 -16.68 -7.86
C ALA A 140 -1.04 -16.17 -6.47
N ALA A 141 -0.91 -14.86 -6.33
CA ALA A 141 -0.68 -14.19 -5.06
C ALA A 141 -1.11 -12.72 -5.10
N ILE A 142 -1.48 -12.19 -3.93
CA ILE A 142 -1.65 -10.75 -3.69
C ILE A 142 -0.62 -10.34 -2.65
N VAL A 143 0.23 -9.38 -2.97
CA VAL A 143 1.26 -8.82 -2.07
C VAL A 143 0.79 -7.45 -1.62
N VAL A 144 0.49 -7.31 -0.35
CA VAL A 144 0.03 -6.05 0.24
C VAL A 144 1.13 -5.48 1.13
N ALA A 145 1.65 -4.30 0.79
CA ALA A 145 2.52 -3.57 1.69
C ALA A 145 1.68 -2.88 2.77
N VAL A 146 2.13 -3.02 4.01
CA VAL A 146 1.43 -2.48 5.17
C VAL A 146 2.42 -2.12 6.27
N ARG A 147 2.09 -1.09 7.05
CA ARG A 147 2.88 -0.76 8.23
C ARG A 147 2.79 -1.85 9.30
N PRO A 148 3.87 -2.11 10.05
CA PRO A 148 3.91 -3.18 11.05
C PRO A 148 2.77 -3.14 12.07
N GLU A 149 2.35 -1.93 12.48
CA GLU A 149 1.26 -1.72 13.45
C GLU A 149 -0.13 -2.10 12.92
N LEU A 150 -0.30 -2.23 11.61
CA LEU A 150 -1.57 -2.60 10.97
C LEU A 150 -1.57 -4.06 10.49
N ALA A 151 -0.44 -4.73 10.50
CA ALA A 151 -0.32 -6.10 9.99
C ALA A 151 -1.24 -7.09 10.74
N GLY A 152 -1.42 -6.91 12.06
CA GLY A 152 -2.33 -7.72 12.85
C GLY A 152 -3.79 -7.61 12.38
N SER A 153 -4.27 -6.37 12.15
CA SER A 153 -5.64 -6.14 11.68
C SER A 153 -5.90 -6.75 10.29
N LEU A 154 -4.90 -6.75 9.41
CA LEU A 154 -5.02 -7.40 8.10
C LEU A 154 -4.94 -8.93 8.18
N ALA A 155 -4.13 -9.48 9.09
CA ALA A 155 -4.09 -10.92 9.33
C ALA A 155 -5.42 -11.45 9.91
N GLU A 156 -6.08 -10.68 10.76
CA GLU A 156 -7.44 -10.99 11.25
C GLU A 156 -8.49 -10.90 10.12
N ARG A 157 -8.37 -9.92 9.23
CA ARG A 157 -9.27 -9.74 8.09
C ARG A 157 -9.11 -10.85 7.04
N TRP A 158 -7.87 -11.31 6.83
CA TRP A 158 -7.53 -12.39 5.87
C TRP A 158 -6.77 -13.51 6.56
N PRO A 159 -7.47 -14.43 7.25
CA PRO A 159 -6.83 -15.46 8.10
C PRO A 159 -5.88 -16.42 7.38
N GLY A 160 -5.98 -16.53 6.05
CA GLY A 160 -5.07 -17.36 5.24
C GLY A 160 -3.79 -16.63 4.80
N SER A 161 -3.62 -15.34 5.15
CA SER A 161 -2.47 -14.54 4.72
C SER A 161 -1.18 -14.92 5.46
N ARG A 162 -0.02 -14.69 4.80
CA ARG A 162 1.30 -14.80 5.40
C ARG A 162 1.91 -13.42 5.57
N THR A 163 2.42 -13.13 6.74
CA THR A 163 3.16 -11.90 7.02
C THR A 163 4.64 -12.11 6.81
N VAL A 164 5.26 -11.29 5.96
CA VAL A 164 6.71 -11.17 5.79
C VAL A 164 7.14 -9.83 6.35
N ARG A 165 8.08 -9.82 7.30
CA ARG A 165 8.59 -8.58 7.89
C ARG A 165 9.88 -8.17 7.19
N ALA A 166 9.88 -7.00 6.57
CA ALA A 166 11.06 -6.36 6.05
C ALA A 166 11.71 -5.48 7.11
N ALA A 167 12.93 -5.79 7.53
CA ALA A 167 13.70 -4.90 8.40
C ALA A 167 14.20 -3.68 7.60
N ALA A 168 14.20 -2.49 8.21
CA ALA A 168 14.68 -1.26 7.55
C ALA A 168 16.12 -1.39 7.01
N ALA A 169 16.97 -2.17 7.66
CA ALA A 169 18.32 -2.47 7.20
C ALA A 169 18.35 -3.38 5.96
N ALA A 170 17.34 -4.22 5.76
CA ALA A 170 17.22 -5.07 4.58
C ALA A 170 16.67 -4.31 3.36
N MET A 171 15.99 -3.19 3.56
CA MET A 171 15.51 -2.33 2.47
C MET A 171 16.64 -1.63 1.71
N ALA A 172 17.84 -1.55 2.29
CA ALA A 172 19.04 -1.01 1.65
C ALA A 172 19.88 -2.09 0.94
N ALA A 173 19.49 -3.37 1.02
CA ALA A 173 20.27 -4.49 0.50
C ALA A 173 19.40 -5.40 -0.39
N GLU A 174 20.05 -6.11 -1.27
CA GLU A 174 19.47 -7.14 -2.16
C GLU A 174 18.67 -8.22 -1.43
N GLY A 175 18.87 -8.36 -0.10
CA GLY A 175 18.24 -9.38 0.73
C GLY A 175 16.72 -9.32 0.89
N LEU A 176 16.07 -8.13 0.78
CA LEU A 176 14.61 -8.06 0.89
C LEU A 176 13.90 -8.69 -0.33
N ALA A 177 14.47 -8.46 -1.51
CA ALA A 177 13.95 -9.07 -2.73
C ALA A 177 14.03 -10.61 -2.65
N ASP A 178 15.12 -11.13 -2.15
CA ASP A 178 15.33 -12.57 -1.97
C ASP A 178 14.39 -13.17 -0.92
N GLU A 179 14.18 -12.50 0.21
CA GLU A 179 13.19 -12.92 1.22
C GLU A 179 11.77 -12.95 0.67
N LEU A 180 11.36 -11.89 -0.05
CA LEU A 180 10.03 -11.83 -0.66
C LEU A 180 9.87 -12.91 -1.74
N VAL A 181 10.87 -13.10 -2.59
CA VAL A 181 10.88 -14.15 -3.62
C VAL A 181 10.81 -15.54 -2.98
N ALA A 182 11.57 -15.78 -1.91
CA ALA A 182 11.52 -17.07 -1.18
C ALA A 182 10.13 -17.28 -0.54
N ALA A 183 9.57 -16.27 0.08
CA ALA A 183 8.23 -16.33 0.67
C ALA A 183 7.15 -16.61 -0.40
N LEU A 184 7.22 -15.96 -1.56
CA LEU A 184 6.32 -16.20 -2.69
C LEU A 184 6.47 -17.60 -3.25
N ARG A 185 7.71 -18.10 -3.47
CA ARG A 185 7.97 -19.47 -3.93
C ARG A 185 7.37 -20.50 -2.98
N ASN A 186 7.60 -20.34 -1.68
CA ASN A 186 7.05 -21.21 -0.65
C ASN A 186 5.52 -21.17 -0.60
N ALA A 187 4.91 -20.00 -0.71
CA ALA A 187 3.46 -19.83 -0.72
C ALA A 187 2.81 -20.52 -1.93
N LEU A 188 3.50 -20.54 -3.06
CA LEU A 188 3.01 -21.06 -4.34
C LEU A 188 3.39 -22.52 -4.60
N GLY A 189 3.96 -23.21 -3.59
CA GLY A 189 4.26 -24.64 -3.65
C GLY A 189 5.34 -25.02 -4.68
N ARG A 190 6.18 -24.08 -5.09
CA ARG A 190 7.31 -24.32 -6.00
C ARG A 190 8.60 -24.38 -5.20
N SER A 191 9.05 -25.60 -4.91
CA SER A 191 10.46 -25.85 -4.54
C SER A 191 11.40 -25.42 -5.68
N PRO A 192 12.64 -25.04 -5.37
CA PRO A 192 13.66 -24.63 -6.34
C PRO A 192 13.93 -25.67 -7.39
#